data_775e9a6aa101c7c4fa0dec7a8d8af2c3
#
_entry.id   775e9a6aa101c7c4fa0dec7a8d8af2c3
#
_cell.length_a   1.000
_cell.length_b   1.000
_cell.length_c   1.000
_cell.angle_alpha   90.00
_cell.angle_beta   90.00
_cell.angle_gamma   90.00
#
_symmetry.space_group_name_H-M   'P 1'
#
loop_
_entity.id
_entity.type
_entity.pdbx_description
1 polymer ?
#
loop_
_entity_poly.entity_id
_entity_poly.type
_entity_poly.pdbx_seq_one_letter_code
_entity_poly.pdbx_strand_id
1 'polypeptide(L)'
;SANTSALQQELANQKEAISGLEKERDFYFAKLRDIELLLQNAIEADPDLEKDEDSLVKHIQNILYSTEVPTPPPADFPQETARLTRL
;
A
#
# COMPACT_ATOMS: atom_id res chain seq x y z
N SER A 1 11.14 -25.14 -29.40
CA SER A 1 9.88 -25.85 -29.42
C SER A 1 8.74 -24.92 -29.11
N ALA A 2 7.52 -25.32 -29.44
CA ALA A 2 6.33 -24.51 -29.17
C ALA A 2 6.15 -24.30 -27.67
N ASN A 3 6.44 -25.31 -26.85
CA ASN A 3 6.33 -25.20 -25.42
C ASN A 3 7.33 -24.20 -24.84
N THR A 4 8.54 -24.20 -25.37
CA THR A 4 9.57 -23.26 -24.92
C THR A 4 9.16 -21.83 -25.27
N SER A 5 8.65 -21.62 -26.48
CA SER A 5 8.18 -20.29 -26.90
C SER A 5 7.02 -19.80 -26.04
N ALA A 6 6.07 -20.70 -25.71
CA ALA A 6 4.95 -20.34 -24.88
C ALA A 6 5.40 -19.95 -23.46
N LEU A 7 6.35 -20.70 -22.90
CA LEU A 7 6.89 -20.40 -21.58
C LEU A 7 7.67 -19.09 -21.57
N GLN A 8 8.42 -18.81 -22.63
CA GLN A 8 9.12 -17.55 -22.73
C GLN A 8 8.18 -16.36 -22.82
N GLN A 9 7.09 -16.52 -23.57
CA GLN A 9 6.07 -15.50 -23.70
C GLN A 9 5.39 -15.25 -22.34
N GLU A 10 5.06 -16.32 -21.64
CA GLU A 10 4.44 -16.21 -20.32
C GLU A 10 5.36 -15.51 -19.34
N LEU A 11 6.65 -15.85 -19.36
CA LEU A 11 7.62 -15.22 -18.50
C LEU A 11 7.74 -13.73 -18.79
N ALA A 12 7.75 -13.35 -20.07
CA ALA A 12 7.81 -11.95 -20.46
C ALA A 12 6.55 -11.20 -19.98
N ASN A 13 5.39 -11.82 -20.11
CA ASN A 13 4.14 -11.21 -19.66
C ASN A 13 4.14 -11.00 -18.14
N GLN A 14 4.65 -11.98 -17.40
CA GLN A 14 4.73 -11.85 -15.94
C GLN A 14 5.70 -10.77 -15.52
N LYS A 15 6.84 -10.66 -16.19
CA LYS A 15 7.80 -9.61 -15.90
C LYS A 15 7.22 -8.22 -16.15
N GLU A 16 6.46 -8.07 -17.22
CA GLU A 16 5.80 -6.82 -17.53
C GLU A 16 4.75 -6.48 -16.48
N ALA A 17 3.97 -7.46 -16.04
CA ALA A 17 2.97 -7.28 -15.00
C ALA A 17 3.62 -6.86 -13.68
N ILE A 18 4.73 -7.50 -13.30
CA ILE A 18 5.46 -7.16 -12.10
C ILE A 18 6.00 -5.74 -12.18
N SER A 19 6.57 -5.35 -13.30
CA SER A 19 7.09 -4.01 -13.51
C SER A 19 5.99 -2.97 -13.37
N GLY A 20 4.80 -3.25 -13.93
CA GLY A 20 3.64 -2.38 -13.79
C GLY A 20 3.20 -2.23 -12.35
N LEU A 21 3.16 -3.34 -11.62
CA LEU A 21 2.78 -3.33 -10.21
C LEU A 21 3.80 -2.57 -9.35
N GLU A 22 5.07 -2.72 -9.66
CA GLU A 22 6.12 -1.98 -8.95
C GLU A 22 5.99 -0.48 -9.15
N LYS A 23 5.69 -0.05 -10.37
CA LYS A 23 5.48 1.36 -10.69
C LYS A 23 4.26 1.90 -9.95
N GLU A 24 3.19 1.13 -9.92
CA GLU A 24 1.98 1.50 -9.19
C GLU A 24 2.26 1.60 -7.69
N ARG A 25 2.98 0.63 -7.14
CA ARG A 25 3.39 0.66 -5.74
C ARG A 25 4.19 1.91 -5.43
N ASP A 26 5.18 2.23 -6.28
CA ASP A 26 6.03 3.39 -6.05
C ASP A 26 5.25 4.69 -6.16
N PHE A 27 4.27 4.74 -7.07
CA PHE A 27 3.39 5.88 -7.22
C PHE A 27 2.60 6.15 -5.95
N TYR A 28 1.96 5.11 -5.39
CA TYR A 28 1.19 5.26 -4.17
C TYR A 28 2.07 5.51 -2.96
N PHE A 29 3.22 4.87 -2.93
CA PHE A 29 4.19 5.10 -1.86
C PHE A 29 4.64 6.56 -1.83
N ALA A 30 4.90 7.14 -2.99
CA ALA A 30 5.29 8.55 -3.07
C ALA A 30 4.17 9.46 -2.57
N LYS A 31 2.92 9.15 -2.88
CA LYS A 31 1.79 9.93 -2.38
C LYS A 31 1.67 9.86 -0.87
N LEU A 32 1.84 8.67 -0.29
CA LEU A 32 1.82 8.50 1.15
C LEU A 32 2.97 9.26 1.81
N ARG A 33 4.12 9.25 1.19
CA ARG A 33 5.29 9.97 1.67
C ARG A 33 5.03 11.48 1.67
N ASP A 34 4.41 11.99 0.63
CA ASP A 34 4.07 13.41 0.56
C ASP A 34 3.10 13.80 1.67
N ILE A 35 2.12 12.97 1.96
CA ILE A 35 1.18 13.21 3.06
C ILE A 35 1.92 13.21 4.39
N GLU A 36 2.82 12.26 4.59
CA GLU A 36 3.62 12.19 5.81
C GLU A 36 4.43 13.47 6.02
N LEU A 37 5.06 13.97 4.95
CA LEU A 37 5.84 15.21 5.03
C LEU A 37 4.97 16.40 5.36
N LEU A 38 3.77 16.48 4.79
CA LEU A 38 2.84 17.55 5.12
C LEU A 38 2.43 17.50 6.59
N LEU A 39 2.18 16.29 7.12
CA LEU A 39 1.84 16.13 8.51
C LEU A 39 2.99 16.54 9.42
N GLN A 40 4.21 16.16 9.09
CA GLN A 40 5.38 16.53 9.86
C GLN A 40 5.56 18.04 9.89
N ASN A 41 5.37 18.69 8.75
CA ASN A 41 5.46 20.15 8.68
C ASN A 41 4.38 20.82 9.53
N ALA A 42 3.17 20.29 9.49
CA ALA A 42 2.06 20.83 10.29
C ALA A 42 2.34 20.67 11.78
N ILE A 43 2.88 19.55 12.20
CA ILE A 43 3.21 19.29 13.60
C ILE A 43 4.35 20.20 14.07
N GLU A 44 5.33 20.45 13.20
CA GLU A 44 6.41 21.38 13.54
C GLU A 44 5.89 22.79 13.75
N ALA A 45 4.90 23.20 12.95
CA ALA A 45 4.28 24.51 13.08
C ALA A 45 3.38 24.60 14.32
N ASP A 46 2.72 23.49 14.66
CA ASP A 46 1.80 23.44 15.81
C ASP A 46 1.89 22.08 16.48
N PRO A 47 2.80 21.91 17.45
CA PRO A 47 2.95 20.62 18.14
C PRO A 47 1.70 20.13 18.87
N ASP A 48 0.77 21.01 19.17
CA ASP A 48 -0.47 20.61 19.84
C ASP A 48 -1.34 19.71 18.96
N LEU A 49 -1.15 19.75 17.65
CA LEU A 49 -1.87 18.87 16.73
C LEU A 49 -1.59 17.40 17.00
N GLU A 50 -0.37 17.08 17.39
CA GLU A 50 0.00 15.69 17.69
C GLU A 50 -0.55 15.24 19.04
N LYS A 51 -0.73 16.16 19.97
CA LYS A 51 -1.23 15.84 21.30
C LYS A 51 -2.73 15.68 21.36
N ASP A 52 -3.44 16.27 20.42
CA ASP A 52 -4.90 16.22 20.38
C ASP A 52 -5.35 14.95 19.67
N GLU A 53 -5.87 14.00 20.44
CA GLU A 53 -6.33 12.71 19.90
C GLU A 53 -7.48 12.86 18.90
N ASP A 54 -8.22 13.94 18.97
CA ASP A 54 -9.36 14.18 18.09
C ASP A 54 -8.98 14.98 16.85
N SER A 55 -7.70 15.38 16.72
CA SER A 55 -7.28 16.16 15.56
C SER A 55 -7.25 15.30 14.30
N LEU A 56 -7.46 15.95 13.17
CA LEU A 56 -7.36 15.30 11.87
C LEU A 56 -5.95 14.76 11.64
N VAL A 57 -4.95 15.50 12.10
CA VAL A 57 -3.55 15.08 11.98
C VAL A 57 -3.32 13.74 12.69
N LYS A 58 -3.86 13.59 13.89
CA LYS A 58 -3.70 12.35 14.65
C LYS A 58 -4.38 11.18 13.96
N HIS A 59 -5.55 11.41 13.41
CA HIS A 59 -6.28 10.38 12.68
C HIS A 59 -5.51 9.94 11.45
N ILE A 60 -4.95 10.87 10.70
CA ILE A 60 -4.15 10.56 9.52
C ILE A 60 -2.88 9.82 9.91
N GLN A 61 -2.21 10.23 10.99
CA GLN A 61 -1.04 9.53 11.49
C GLN A 61 -1.35 8.07 11.82
N ASN A 62 -2.48 7.84 12.47
CA ASN A 62 -2.88 6.49 12.85
C ASN A 62 -3.08 5.62 11.62
N ILE A 63 -3.61 6.18 10.54
CA ILE A 63 -3.78 5.46 9.29
C ILE A 63 -2.43 5.17 8.65
N LEU A 64 -1.56 6.19 8.58
CA LEU A 64 -0.26 6.06 7.92
C LEU A 64 0.67 5.09 8.63
N TYR A 65 0.63 5.09 9.96
CA TYR A 65 1.56 4.28 10.76
C TYR A 65 0.93 2.99 11.26
N SER A 66 -0.23 2.65 10.76
CA SER A 66 -0.82 1.36 11.06
C SER A 66 0.12 0.26 10.58
N THR A 67 0.52 -0.58 11.52
CA THR A 67 1.47 -1.66 11.22
C THR A 67 0.78 -2.92 10.75
N GLU A 68 -0.53 -2.94 10.81
CA GLU A 68 -1.29 -4.08 10.31
C GLU A 68 -1.43 -3.98 8.81
N VAL A 69 -0.31 -4.18 8.13
CA VAL A 69 -0.38 -4.46 6.71
C VAL A 69 -0.76 -5.93 6.64
N PRO A 70 -1.99 -6.24 6.24
CA PRO A 70 -2.30 -7.63 6.03
C PRO A 70 -1.33 -8.15 4.97
N THR A 71 -0.57 -9.17 5.34
CA THR A 71 0.19 -9.89 4.33
C THR A 71 -0.81 -10.22 3.24
N PRO A 72 -0.52 -9.89 1.97
CA PRO A 72 -1.45 -10.24 0.93
C PRO A 72 -1.74 -11.73 1.00
N PRO A 73 -3.03 -12.11 1.01
CA PRO A 73 -3.37 -13.53 1.08
C PRO A 73 -2.79 -14.25 -0.13
N PRO A 74 -2.52 -15.55 0.00
CA PRO A 74 -2.11 -16.32 -1.17
C PRO A 74 -3.09 -16.11 -2.32
N ALA A 75 -2.60 -16.22 -3.55
CA ALA A 75 -3.42 -15.91 -4.71
C ALA A 75 -4.73 -16.72 -4.75
N ASP A 76 -4.72 -17.88 -4.15
CA ASP A 76 -5.90 -18.73 -4.08
C ASP A 76 -6.81 -18.42 -2.90
N PHE A 77 -6.46 -17.44 -2.09
CA PHE A 77 -7.26 -17.08 -0.93
C PHE A 77 -8.29 -16.01 -1.31
N PRO A 78 -9.58 -16.32 -1.18
CA PRO A 78 -10.62 -15.36 -1.58
C PRO A 78 -10.65 -14.14 -0.67
N GLN A 79 -10.54 -12.98 -1.27
CA GLN A 79 -10.61 -11.71 -0.53
C GLN A 79 -11.96 -11.53 0.16
N GLU A 80 -13.01 -11.95 -0.50
CA GLU A 80 -14.37 -11.86 0.03
C GLU A 80 -14.52 -12.68 1.29
N THR A 81 -13.91 -13.86 1.35
CA THR A 81 -13.95 -14.68 2.55
C THR A 81 -13.29 -13.99 3.72
N ALA A 82 -12.17 -13.30 3.48
CA ALA A 82 -11.50 -12.57 4.54
C ALA A 82 -12.38 -11.45 5.08
N ARG A 83 -13.10 -10.75 4.22
CA ARG A 83 -14.01 -9.69 4.64
C ARG A 83 -15.17 -10.24 5.46
N LEU A 84 -15.74 -11.34 5.02
CA LEU A 84 -16.85 -11.97 5.72
C LEU A 84 -16.44 -12.44 7.10
N THR A 85 -15.22 -12.91 7.23
CA THR A 85 -14.70 -13.35 8.52
C THR A 85 -14.62 -12.20 9.51
N ARG A 86 -14.41 -10.99 9.04
CA ARG A 86 -14.31 -9.81 9.90
C ARG A 86 -15.67 -9.28 10.35
N LEU A 87 -16.67 -9.64 9.63
CA LEU A 87 -18.04 -9.24 9.98
C LEU A 87 -18.61 -10.15 11.04
#